data_ea27295f0cbae80c99810bed88af9966
#
_entry.id   ea27295f0cbae80c99810bed88af9966
#
_cell.length_a   1.000
_cell.length_b   1.000
_cell.length_c   1.000
_cell.angle_alpha   90.00
_cell.angle_beta   90.00
_cell.angle_gamma   90.00
#
_symmetry.space_group_name_H-M   'P 1'
#
loop_
_entity.id
_entity.type
_entity.pdbx_description
1 polymer ?
#
loop_
_entity_poly.entity_id
_entity_poly.type
_entity_poly.pdbx_seq_one_letter_code
_entity_poly.pdbx_strand_id
1 'polypeptide(L)'
;MDNNKTVTAYSKGNGGRAILLFLLFSIAILNFMSSGYSAFVAVICIPAIALVGYFLFSRKMAMFYTLFIVNTIIMFIERHFPLPVPVSMVNELFELMLIGMVIIDHWRFHISRLINLMFLCAILWVLFCCIEIFNDQCGLGIDIYRWYTGARLMSMQILYAFVVTTLFIDTPKKIMTLLFIWAVFIIFAAIWLWKQKNIGLTEAESRFLWSSPAHIMGGKIRYFSCFTDAANFGIHTAVASAAFLIIAITMKVTRIRIFFAIAGCIGIWAFFGSGTRTALFCFIATIMVFIVLSRNKKIILSVSVLFLVFLYILAFTKIGDGNQNIRRMRTAFDKNDASLGVREQNKATLRKYMVDAPWGVGIGLESSDVPAFNKFKLITQVPPDSEYVYIWVRTGVVGITVFSILNAVMFLGACWIVFFRLKNISIRGVGAAYTAAFIGMHLGGYANQILMQFPNVLIYYGGLATVYLLPYIENEWNDWEAKLLAEQEERRRLKLEKKRASRV
;
A
#
# COMPACT_ATOMS: atom_id res chain seq x y z
N MET A 1 -42.39 -48.00 7.51
CA MET A 1 -42.20 -47.44 8.90
C MET A 1 -40.81 -46.85 8.96
N ASP A 2 -40.60 -45.61 8.60
CA ASP A 2 -39.34 -44.86 8.95
C ASP A 2 -39.38 -43.37 8.62
N ASN A 3 -40.56 -42.73 8.56
CA ASN A 3 -40.67 -41.31 8.29
C ASN A 3 -40.76 -40.42 9.53
N ASN A 4 -40.71 -40.99 10.74
CA ASN A 4 -40.88 -40.19 11.99
C ASN A 4 -39.55 -39.83 12.70
N LYS A 5 -38.40 -40.40 12.26
CA LYS A 5 -37.11 -40.08 12.92
C LYS A 5 -36.42 -38.84 12.35
N THR A 6 -36.71 -38.46 11.10
CA THR A 6 -36.10 -37.27 10.47
C THR A 6 -36.75 -35.96 10.88
N VAL A 7 -38.03 -35.98 11.20
CA VAL A 7 -38.78 -34.75 11.62
C VAL A 7 -38.42 -34.32 13.05
N THR A 8 -38.12 -35.27 13.93
CA THR A 8 -37.75 -34.99 15.34
C THR A 8 -36.31 -34.47 15.49
N ALA A 9 -35.39 -34.83 14.59
CA ALA A 9 -34.01 -34.34 14.60
C ALA A 9 -33.88 -32.88 14.12
N TYR A 10 -34.76 -32.45 13.18
CA TYR A 10 -34.80 -31.09 12.67
C TYR A 10 -35.43 -30.10 13.66
N SER A 11 -36.33 -30.54 14.50
CA SER A 11 -37.01 -29.73 15.53
C SER A 11 -36.10 -29.39 16.74
N LYS A 12 -35.17 -30.27 17.12
CA LYS A 12 -34.28 -30.06 18.27
C LYS A 12 -33.21 -29.00 18.05
N GLY A 13 -32.81 -28.71 16.80
CA GLY A 13 -31.79 -27.71 16.48
C GLY A 13 -32.31 -26.27 16.39
N ASN A 14 -33.61 -26.10 16.13
CA ASN A 14 -34.19 -24.76 15.92
C ASN A 14 -34.64 -24.09 17.24
N GLY A 15 -35.01 -24.86 18.25
CA GLY A 15 -35.41 -24.31 19.56
C GLY A 15 -34.30 -23.55 20.27
N GLY A 16 -33.07 -24.07 20.27
CA GLY A 16 -31.93 -23.42 20.88
C GLY A 16 -31.52 -22.14 20.14
N ARG A 17 -31.63 -22.12 18.81
CA ARG A 17 -31.38 -20.93 18.00
C ARG A 17 -32.44 -19.83 18.20
N ALA A 18 -33.71 -20.25 18.30
CA ALA A 18 -34.81 -19.33 18.58
C ALA A 18 -34.69 -18.68 19.98
N ILE A 19 -34.30 -19.47 20.99
CA ILE A 19 -34.06 -18.98 22.36
C ILE A 19 -32.85 -18.00 22.35
N LEU A 20 -31.76 -18.34 21.66
CA LEU A 20 -30.59 -17.45 21.55
C LEU A 20 -30.96 -16.13 20.88
N LEU A 21 -31.70 -16.16 19.77
CA LEU A 21 -32.14 -14.96 19.08
C LEU A 21 -33.09 -14.12 19.95
N PHE A 22 -34.00 -14.75 20.69
CA PHE A 22 -34.87 -14.08 21.61
C PHE A 22 -34.12 -13.40 22.76
N LEU A 23 -33.11 -14.07 23.33
CA LEU A 23 -32.25 -13.50 24.38
C LEU A 23 -31.43 -12.31 23.84
N LEU A 24 -30.83 -12.43 22.65
CA LEU A 24 -30.09 -11.33 22.02
C LEU A 24 -31.01 -10.12 21.75
N PHE A 25 -32.22 -10.37 21.25
CA PHE A 25 -33.20 -9.32 21.00
C PHE A 25 -33.69 -8.65 22.30
N SER A 26 -33.93 -9.45 23.36
CA SER A 26 -34.29 -8.92 24.69
C SER A 26 -33.19 -8.07 25.30
N ILE A 27 -31.92 -8.50 25.20
CA ILE A 27 -30.74 -7.74 25.63
C ILE A 27 -30.66 -6.43 24.84
N ALA A 28 -30.87 -6.46 23.52
CA ALA A 28 -30.82 -5.29 22.67
C ALA A 28 -31.91 -4.26 23.07
N ILE A 29 -33.14 -4.70 23.34
CA ILE A 29 -34.24 -3.84 23.81
C ILE A 29 -33.91 -3.24 25.19
N LEU A 30 -33.47 -4.06 26.14
CA LEU A 30 -33.11 -3.57 27.47
C LEU A 30 -31.98 -2.54 27.41
N ASN A 31 -30.99 -2.76 26.56
CA ASN A 31 -29.88 -1.83 26.36
C ASN A 31 -30.35 -0.52 25.68
N PHE A 32 -31.28 -0.60 24.72
CA PHE A 32 -31.91 0.59 24.12
C PHE A 32 -32.65 1.44 25.16
N MET A 33 -33.38 0.79 26.02
CA MET A 33 -34.16 1.48 27.07
C MET A 33 -33.27 2.14 28.13
N SER A 34 -32.11 1.54 28.43
CA SER A 34 -31.21 2.01 29.49
C SER A 34 -30.09 2.96 29.01
N SER A 35 -29.57 2.79 27.81
CA SER A 35 -28.33 3.44 27.35
C SER A 35 -28.47 4.21 26.03
N GLY A 36 -29.70 4.25 25.47
CA GLY A 36 -30.00 5.00 24.26
C GLY A 36 -29.58 4.31 22.94
N TYR A 37 -29.78 5.08 21.83
CA TYR A 37 -29.67 4.55 20.47
C TYR A 37 -28.27 3.98 20.10
N SER A 38 -27.21 4.63 20.57
CA SER A 38 -25.82 4.19 20.25
C SER A 38 -25.50 2.81 20.83
N ALA A 39 -25.91 2.54 22.05
CA ALA A 39 -25.72 1.24 22.70
C ALA A 39 -26.58 0.14 22.04
N PHE A 40 -27.80 0.46 21.63
CA PHE A 40 -28.67 -0.44 20.88
C PHE A 40 -28.04 -0.88 19.54
N VAL A 41 -27.52 0.08 18.76
CA VAL A 41 -26.83 -0.20 17.51
C VAL A 41 -25.59 -1.07 17.75
N ALA A 42 -24.81 -0.78 18.80
CA ALA A 42 -23.65 -1.57 19.15
C ALA A 42 -24.01 -3.04 19.43
N VAL A 43 -25.05 -3.30 20.20
CA VAL A 43 -25.51 -4.66 20.53
C VAL A 43 -26.00 -5.41 19.30
N ILE A 44 -26.70 -4.75 18.37
CA ILE A 44 -27.11 -5.37 17.08
C ILE A 44 -25.90 -5.66 16.18
N CYS A 45 -24.90 -4.79 16.17
CA CYS A 45 -23.72 -4.98 15.35
C CYS A 45 -22.81 -6.11 15.85
N ILE A 46 -22.76 -6.42 17.16
CA ILE A 46 -21.91 -7.48 17.72
C ILE A 46 -22.13 -8.86 17.04
N PRO A 47 -23.37 -9.38 16.87
CA PRO A 47 -23.59 -10.65 16.19
C PRO A 47 -23.16 -10.63 14.72
N ALA A 48 -23.38 -9.50 14.03
CA ALA A 48 -22.96 -9.34 12.63
C ALA A 48 -21.43 -9.33 12.52
N ILE A 49 -20.74 -8.60 13.39
CA ILE A 49 -19.28 -8.57 13.48
C ILE A 49 -18.74 -9.97 13.82
N ALA A 50 -19.35 -10.67 14.78
CA ALA A 50 -18.95 -12.02 15.15
C ALA A 50 -19.16 -13.02 14.00
N LEU A 51 -20.24 -12.90 13.24
CA LEU A 51 -20.52 -13.75 12.07
C LEU A 51 -19.50 -13.49 10.95
N VAL A 52 -19.21 -12.22 10.66
CA VAL A 52 -18.18 -11.83 9.68
C VAL A 52 -16.80 -12.32 10.15
N GLY A 53 -16.47 -12.13 11.41
CA GLY A 53 -15.22 -12.63 12.00
C GLY A 53 -15.09 -14.13 11.88
N TYR A 54 -16.14 -14.90 12.23
CA TYR A 54 -16.17 -16.35 12.06
C TYR A 54 -16.00 -16.77 10.60
N PHE A 55 -16.67 -16.10 9.67
CA PHE A 55 -16.54 -16.36 8.24
C PHE A 55 -15.12 -16.10 7.74
N LEU A 56 -14.53 -14.96 8.12
CA LEU A 56 -13.16 -14.61 7.75
C LEU A 56 -12.15 -15.59 8.37
N PHE A 57 -12.35 -15.97 9.64
CA PHE A 57 -11.49 -16.93 10.33
C PHE A 57 -11.58 -18.33 9.73
N SER A 58 -12.76 -18.77 9.32
CA SER A 58 -12.95 -20.06 8.68
C SER A 58 -12.38 -20.13 7.25
N ARG A 59 -12.22 -18.97 6.59
CA ARG A 59 -11.71 -18.86 5.21
C ARG A 59 -10.45 -17.97 5.15
N LYS A 60 -9.32 -18.54 5.51
CA LYS A 60 -8.01 -17.85 5.59
C LYS A 60 -7.69 -16.94 4.42
N MET A 61 -7.97 -17.39 3.17
CA MET A 61 -7.74 -16.60 1.98
C MET A 61 -8.69 -15.39 1.86
N ALA A 62 -9.93 -15.52 2.33
CA ALA A 62 -10.84 -14.38 2.36
C ALA A 62 -10.32 -13.32 3.34
N MET A 63 -9.86 -13.72 4.51
CA MET A 63 -9.25 -12.81 5.49
C MET A 63 -7.99 -12.13 4.95
N PHE A 64 -7.12 -12.88 4.25
CA PHE A 64 -5.93 -12.33 3.62
C PHE A 64 -6.28 -11.24 2.58
N TYR A 65 -7.24 -11.49 1.69
CA TYR A 65 -7.66 -10.46 0.73
C TYR A 65 -8.39 -9.30 1.40
N THR A 66 -9.15 -9.55 2.46
CA THR A 66 -9.81 -8.51 3.25
C THR A 66 -8.78 -7.58 3.89
N LEU A 67 -7.65 -8.08 4.40
CA LEU A 67 -6.56 -7.24 4.88
C LEU A 67 -6.12 -6.24 3.81
N PHE A 68 -5.87 -6.67 2.56
CA PHE A 68 -5.46 -5.78 1.48
C PHE A 68 -6.55 -4.76 1.12
N ILE A 69 -7.82 -5.18 1.06
CA ILE A 69 -8.94 -4.30 0.77
C ILE A 69 -9.10 -3.26 1.89
N VAL A 70 -9.11 -3.68 3.15
CA VAL A 70 -9.22 -2.78 4.31
C VAL A 70 -8.06 -1.80 4.33
N ASN A 71 -6.82 -2.29 4.18
CA ASN A 71 -5.62 -1.45 4.14
C ASN A 71 -5.70 -0.35 3.07
N THR A 72 -6.34 -0.61 1.93
CA THR A 72 -6.46 0.39 0.85
C THR A 72 -7.56 1.43 1.09
N ILE A 73 -8.66 1.06 1.76
CA ILE A 73 -9.82 1.96 1.94
C ILE A 73 -9.93 2.53 3.35
N ILE A 74 -9.09 2.11 4.30
CA ILE A 74 -9.25 2.46 5.72
C ILE A 74 -9.16 3.96 5.97
N MET A 75 -8.27 4.68 5.29
CA MET A 75 -8.14 6.13 5.42
C MET A 75 -9.37 6.89 4.86
N PHE A 76 -10.01 6.32 3.84
CA PHE A 76 -11.28 6.83 3.33
C PHE A 76 -12.40 6.64 4.36
N ILE A 77 -12.45 5.45 4.97
CA ILE A 77 -13.45 5.14 6.02
C ILE A 77 -13.25 6.07 7.22
N GLU A 78 -12.02 6.18 7.74
CA GLU A 78 -11.73 7.02 8.91
C GLU A 78 -12.10 8.49 8.68
N ARG A 79 -11.85 9.02 7.49
CA ARG A 79 -12.20 10.41 7.18
C ARG A 79 -13.69 10.69 7.24
N HIS A 80 -14.52 9.73 6.80
CA HIS A 80 -15.98 9.89 6.77
C HIS A 80 -16.66 9.38 8.04
N PHE A 81 -16.10 8.36 8.65
CA PHE A 81 -16.59 7.69 9.85
C PHE A 81 -15.44 7.53 10.84
N PRO A 82 -15.21 8.53 11.71
CA PRO A 82 -14.12 8.44 12.69
C PRO A 82 -14.19 7.17 13.51
N LEU A 83 -13.11 6.40 13.49
CA LEU A 83 -13.00 5.15 14.22
C LEU A 83 -12.62 5.43 15.68
N PRO A 84 -13.13 4.66 16.65
CA PRO A 84 -12.80 4.82 18.07
C PRO A 84 -11.40 4.31 18.41
N VAL A 85 -10.70 3.69 17.44
CA VAL A 85 -9.35 3.13 17.57
C VAL A 85 -8.48 3.62 16.43
N PRO A 86 -7.16 3.75 16.64
CA PRO A 86 -6.24 4.11 15.56
C PRO A 86 -6.34 3.13 14.39
N VAL A 87 -6.44 3.64 13.16
CA VAL A 87 -6.57 2.81 11.93
C VAL A 87 -5.45 1.79 11.76
N SER A 88 -4.25 2.11 12.22
CA SER A 88 -3.11 1.18 12.20
C SER A 88 -3.37 -0.08 13.01
N MET A 89 -4.06 0.02 14.15
CA MET A 89 -4.42 -1.14 14.98
C MET A 89 -5.38 -2.10 14.27
N VAL A 90 -6.28 -1.59 13.43
CA VAL A 90 -7.18 -2.44 12.64
C VAL A 90 -6.37 -3.31 11.68
N ASN A 91 -5.40 -2.72 10.98
CA ASN A 91 -4.53 -3.45 10.05
C ASN A 91 -3.67 -4.49 10.78
N GLU A 92 -3.04 -4.09 11.90
CA GLU A 92 -2.23 -4.98 12.74
C GLU A 92 -3.04 -6.17 13.29
N LEU A 93 -4.29 -5.93 13.69
CA LEU A 93 -5.16 -6.99 14.16
C LEU A 93 -5.37 -8.06 13.07
N PHE A 94 -5.64 -7.66 11.83
CA PHE A 94 -5.75 -8.60 10.71
C PHE A 94 -4.44 -9.36 10.47
N GLU A 95 -3.30 -8.67 10.52
CA GLU A 95 -1.98 -9.28 10.33
C GLU A 95 -1.66 -10.29 11.43
N LEU A 96 -1.87 -9.94 12.69
CA LEU A 96 -1.64 -10.83 13.84
C LEU A 96 -2.60 -12.02 13.83
N MET A 97 -3.87 -11.83 13.47
CA MET A 97 -4.82 -12.93 13.31
C MET A 97 -4.40 -13.89 12.20
N LEU A 98 -3.90 -13.38 11.06
CA LEU A 98 -3.38 -14.21 9.97
C LEU A 98 -2.13 -15.00 10.41
N ILE A 99 -1.21 -14.37 11.14
CA ILE A 99 -0.03 -15.03 11.71
C ILE A 99 -0.46 -16.11 12.73
N GLY A 100 -1.43 -15.79 13.59
CA GLY A 100 -2.01 -16.76 14.53
C GLY A 100 -2.61 -17.97 13.83
N MET A 101 -3.33 -17.78 12.71
CA MET A 101 -3.83 -18.89 11.89
C MET A 101 -2.72 -19.75 11.30
N VAL A 102 -1.59 -19.15 10.92
CA VAL A 102 -0.44 -19.90 10.43
C VAL A 102 0.20 -20.72 11.54
N ILE A 103 0.30 -20.19 12.77
CA ILE A 103 0.84 -20.94 13.92
C ILE A 103 -0.03 -22.16 14.21
N ILE A 104 -1.36 -22.03 14.16
CA ILE A 104 -2.30 -23.13 14.40
C ILE A 104 -2.21 -24.21 13.31
N ASP A 105 -2.12 -23.79 12.04
CA ASP A 105 -2.14 -24.70 10.86
C ASP A 105 -0.79 -24.73 10.12
N HIS A 106 0.33 -24.67 10.85
CA HIS A 106 1.68 -24.50 10.29
C HIS A 106 2.04 -25.53 9.21
N TRP A 107 1.52 -26.78 9.30
CA TRP A 107 1.75 -27.84 8.30
C TRP A 107 1.17 -27.55 6.90
N ARG A 108 0.27 -26.57 6.78
CA ARG A 108 -0.33 -26.16 5.50
C ARG A 108 0.41 -25.01 4.81
N PHE A 109 1.44 -24.47 5.44
CA PHE A 109 2.18 -23.32 4.95
C PHE A 109 3.64 -23.66 4.70
N HIS A 110 4.21 -23.01 3.69
CA HIS A 110 5.62 -23.19 3.35
C HIS A 110 6.53 -22.26 4.18
N ILE A 111 6.66 -22.55 5.48
CA ILE A 111 7.45 -21.73 6.42
C ILE A 111 8.90 -21.58 5.97
N SER A 112 9.48 -22.57 5.30
CA SER A 112 10.85 -22.52 4.76
C SER A 112 11.07 -21.34 3.78
N ARG A 113 10.01 -20.86 3.11
CA ARG A 113 10.10 -19.72 2.19
C ARG A 113 10.28 -18.37 2.91
N LEU A 114 10.04 -18.31 4.24
CA LEU A 114 10.35 -17.13 5.05
C LEU A 114 11.85 -16.86 5.12
N ILE A 115 12.68 -17.92 5.13
CA ILE A 115 14.13 -17.77 5.31
C ILE A 115 14.75 -17.30 4.00
N ASN A 116 14.78 -15.99 3.82
CA ASN A 116 15.38 -15.34 2.66
C ASN A 116 16.04 -14.00 3.05
N LEU A 117 16.71 -13.37 2.11
CA LEU A 117 17.45 -12.13 2.34
C LEU A 117 16.56 -10.98 2.84
N MET A 118 15.32 -10.89 2.34
CA MET A 118 14.39 -9.84 2.77
C MET A 118 13.97 -10.04 4.24
N PHE A 119 13.74 -11.29 4.66
CA PHE A 119 13.46 -11.62 6.06
C PHE A 119 14.58 -11.19 7.00
N LEU A 120 15.82 -11.53 6.63
CA LEU A 120 17.00 -11.14 7.41
C LEU A 120 17.05 -9.61 7.56
N CYS A 121 16.87 -8.86 6.49
CA CYS A 121 16.87 -7.40 6.54
C CYS A 121 15.72 -6.86 7.40
N ALA A 122 14.50 -7.41 7.28
CA ALA A 122 13.35 -6.98 8.08
C ALA A 122 13.57 -7.25 9.58
N ILE A 123 14.09 -8.42 9.94
CA ILE A 123 14.43 -8.76 11.34
C ILE A 123 15.53 -7.85 11.88
N LEU A 124 16.59 -7.60 11.11
CA LEU A 124 17.67 -6.69 11.54
C LEU A 124 17.15 -5.28 11.79
N TRP A 125 16.20 -4.79 10.97
CA TRP A 125 15.57 -3.50 11.19
C TRP A 125 14.71 -3.48 12.47
N VAL A 126 13.92 -4.53 12.70
CA VAL A 126 13.15 -4.67 13.95
C VAL A 126 14.06 -4.73 15.16
N LEU A 127 15.15 -5.51 15.10
CA LEU A 127 16.13 -5.61 16.20
C LEU A 127 16.79 -4.26 16.47
N PHE A 128 17.16 -3.50 15.44
CA PHE A 128 17.66 -2.13 15.60
C PHE A 128 16.63 -1.26 16.32
N CYS A 129 15.38 -1.26 15.89
CA CYS A 129 14.32 -0.49 16.55
C CYS A 129 14.03 -0.98 17.98
N CYS A 130 14.27 -2.25 18.30
CA CYS A 130 14.22 -2.75 19.69
C CYS A 130 15.36 -2.20 20.55
N ILE A 131 16.56 -2.06 20.01
CA ILE A 131 17.69 -1.45 20.74
C ILE A 131 17.39 0.02 21.03
N GLU A 132 16.71 0.71 20.15
CA GLU A 132 16.31 2.11 20.30
C GLU A 132 15.35 2.37 21.51
N ILE A 133 14.81 1.34 22.17
CA ILE A 133 14.05 1.49 23.43
C ILE A 133 14.91 2.13 24.53
N PHE A 134 16.23 1.88 24.49
CA PHE A 134 17.19 2.40 25.44
C PHE A 134 17.71 3.80 25.08
N ASN A 135 17.25 4.37 23.97
CA ASN A 135 17.64 5.70 23.53
C ASN A 135 16.91 6.78 24.35
N ASP A 136 17.60 7.31 25.36
CA ASP A 136 17.12 8.43 26.17
C ASP A 136 17.92 9.71 25.91
N GLN A 137 18.16 10.03 24.64
CA GLN A 137 18.93 11.23 24.25
C GLN A 137 18.29 12.54 24.73
N CYS A 138 16.98 12.56 24.91
CA CYS A 138 16.26 13.71 25.43
C CYS A 138 16.24 13.80 26.96
N GLY A 139 16.73 12.77 27.70
CA GLY A 139 16.75 12.75 29.18
C GLY A 139 15.33 12.69 29.78
N LEU A 140 14.38 12.05 29.11
CA LEU A 140 12.97 11.93 29.54
C LEU A 140 12.68 10.59 30.23
N GLY A 141 13.67 9.69 30.28
CA GLY A 141 13.52 8.33 30.74
C GLY A 141 12.94 7.39 29.66
N ILE A 142 13.05 6.09 29.94
CA ILE A 142 12.54 5.04 29.03
C ILE A 142 11.03 4.93 29.16
N ASP A 143 10.32 5.11 28.06
CA ASP A 143 8.88 4.94 27.95
C ASP A 143 8.54 3.88 26.89
N ILE A 144 8.20 2.67 27.35
CA ILE A 144 7.90 1.51 26.50
C ILE A 144 6.66 1.76 25.64
N TYR A 145 5.63 2.42 26.15
CA TYR A 145 4.41 2.70 25.40
C TYR A 145 4.68 3.66 24.24
N ARG A 146 5.40 4.72 24.49
CA ARG A 146 5.80 5.71 23.50
C ARG A 146 6.68 5.08 22.42
N TRP A 147 7.69 4.34 22.82
CA TRP A 147 8.53 3.57 21.90
C TRP A 147 7.70 2.60 21.05
N TYR A 148 6.81 1.82 21.66
CA TYR A 148 5.97 0.85 20.93
C TYR A 148 5.10 1.53 19.88
N THR A 149 4.46 2.67 20.18
CA THR A 149 3.61 3.40 19.21
C THR A 149 4.38 3.85 17.99
N GLY A 150 5.65 4.24 18.12
CA GLY A 150 6.52 4.60 17.00
C GLY A 150 7.11 3.37 16.27
N ALA A 151 7.65 2.42 17.03
CA ALA A 151 8.34 1.25 16.49
C ALA A 151 7.41 0.34 15.67
N ARG A 152 6.15 0.18 16.09
CA ARG A 152 5.17 -0.63 15.37
C ARG A 152 4.93 -0.12 13.95
N LEU A 153 4.87 1.19 13.75
CA LEU A 153 4.67 1.78 12.42
C LEU A 153 5.96 1.79 11.61
N MET A 154 7.11 2.02 12.25
CA MET A 154 8.39 2.19 11.58
C MET A 154 9.02 0.84 11.17
N SER A 155 8.81 -0.24 11.94
CA SER A 155 9.50 -1.51 11.71
C SER A 155 8.58 -2.73 11.68
N MET A 156 7.65 -2.88 12.64
CA MET A 156 6.84 -4.09 12.75
C MET A 156 5.90 -4.26 11.56
N GLN A 157 5.34 -3.19 11.01
CA GLN A 157 4.50 -3.22 9.82
C GLN A 157 5.24 -3.80 8.60
N ILE A 158 6.53 -3.50 8.43
CA ILE A 158 7.36 -4.05 7.36
C ILE A 158 7.49 -5.56 7.52
N LEU A 159 7.78 -6.01 8.74
CA LEU A 159 7.91 -7.44 9.06
C LEU A 159 6.57 -8.17 8.86
N TYR A 160 5.46 -7.60 9.33
CA TYR A 160 4.13 -8.20 9.18
C TYR A 160 3.73 -8.30 7.70
N ALA A 161 3.91 -7.23 6.92
CA ALA A 161 3.67 -7.24 5.48
C ALA A 161 4.47 -8.33 4.76
N PHE A 162 5.75 -8.52 5.13
CA PHE A 162 6.59 -9.57 4.60
C PHE A 162 6.08 -10.97 4.99
N VAL A 163 5.85 -11.20 6.28
CA VAL A 163 5.46 -12.53 6.80
C VAL A 163 4.12 -12.97 6.23
N VAL A 164 3.10 -12.11 6.31
CA VAL A 164 1.75 -12.43 5.83
C VAL A 164 1.77 -12.69 4.31
N THR A 165 2.43 -11.84 3.54
CA THR A 165 2.51 -12.02 2.09
C THR A 165 3.24 -13.31 1.72
N THR A 166 4.38 -13.59 2.36
CA THR A 166 5.19 -14.79 2.06
C THR A 166 4.46 -16.08 2.38
N LEU A 167 3.67 -16.12 3.44
CA LEU A 167 2.98 -17.33 3.85
C LEU A 167 1.70 -17.61 3.07
N PHE A 168 1.00 -16.58 2.61
CA PHE A 168 -0.29 -16.74 1.95
C PHE A 168 -0.21 -16.78 0.41
N ILE A 169 0.88 -16.27 -0.18
CA ILE A 169 1.07 -16.30 -1.63
C ILE A 169 1.87 -17.54 -2.03
N ASP A 170 1.22 -18.47 -2.70
CA ASP A 170 1.82 -19.73 -3.17
C ASP A 170 1.47 -20.06 -4.63
N THR A 171 0.51 -19.37 -5.25
CA THR A 171 0.01 -19.64 -6.60
C THR A 171 -0.07 -18.38 -7.46
N PRO A 172 0.00 -18.53 -8.82
CA PRO A 172 -0.17 -17.42 -9.75
C PRO A 172 -1.49 -16.66 -9.59
N LYS A 173 -2.57 -17.38 -9.31
CA LYS A 173 -3.90 -16.80 -9.11
C LYS A 173 -3.93 -15.82 -7.93
N LYS A 174 -3.25 -16.16 -6.82
CA LYS A 174 -3.20 -15.29 -5.63
C LYS A 174 -2.42 -14.01 -5.92
N ILE A 175 -1.31 -14.08 -6.64
CA ILE A 175 -0.54 -12.91 -7.09
C ILE A 175 -1.42 -12.02 -7.96
N MET A 176 -2.08 -12.61 -8.96
CA MET A 176 -2.94 -11.86 -9.86
C MET A 176 -4.13 -11.23 -9.14
N THR A 177 -4.71 -11.92 -8.14
CA THR A 177 -5.81 -11.36 -7.34
C THR A 177 -5.35 -10.11 -6.58
N LEU A 178 -4.17 -10.12 -5.95
CA LEU A 178 -3.64 -8.91 -5.30
C LEU A 178 -3.40 -7.78 -6.28
N LEU A 179 -2.84 -8.06 -7.45
CA LEU A 179 -2.65 -7.06 -8.50
C LEU A 179 -3.99 -6.50 -8.99
N PHE A 180 -5.04 -7.33 -9.10
CA PHE A 180 -6.38 -6.87 -9.45
C PHE A 180 -7.00 -6.00 -8.33
N ILE A 181 -6.85 -6.38 -7.06
CA ILE A 181 -7.30 -5.56 -5.92
C ILE A 181 -6.61 -4.19 -5.98
N TRP A 182 -5.30 -4.15 -6.18
CA TRP A 182 -4.56 -2.90 -6.30
C TRP A 182 -5.03 -2.05 -7.49
N ALA A 183 -5.24 -2.67 -8.66
CA ALA A 183 -5.70 -1.96 -9.85
C ALA A 183 -7.14 -1.42 -9.68
N VAL A 184 -8.05 -2.19 -9.10
CA VAL A 184 -9.41 -1.76 -8.78
C VAL A 184 -9.41 -0.59 -7.80
N PHE A 185 -8.53 -0.63 -6.79
CA PHE A 185 -8.37 0.49 -5.86
C PHE A 185 -7.90 1.77 -6.58
N ILE A 186 -6.94 1.68 -7.51
CA ILE A 186 -6.50 2.85 -8.28
C ILE A 186 -7.62 3.40 -9.18
N ILE A 187 -8.42 2.54 -9.79
CA ILE A 187 -9.59 2.94 -10.56
C ILE A 187 -10.61 3.64 -9.65
N PHE A 188 -10.90 3.09 -8.46
CA PHE A 188 -11.75 3.72 -7.47
C PHE A 188 -11.22 5.10 -7.06
N ALA A 189 -9.92 5.20 -6.76
CA ALA A 189 -9.30 6.47 -6.40
C ALA A 189 -9.39 7.52 -7.52
N ALA A 190 -9.27 7.11 -8.77
CA ALA A 190 -9.45 7.98 -9.93
C ALA A 190 -10.92 8.46 -10.07
N ILE A 191 -11.89 7.58 -9.89
CA ILE A 191 -13.31 7.93 -9.90
C ILE A 191 -13.60 8.92 -8.76
N TRP A 192 -13.04 8.68 -7.58
CA TRP A 192 -13.23 9.57 -6.43
C TRP A 192 -12.59 10.95 -6.64
N LEU A 193 -11.40 11.01 -7.28
CA LEU A 193 -10.80 12.25 -7.73
C LEU A 193 -11.74 13.00 -8.69
N TRP A 194 -12.34 12.29 -9.67
CA TRP A 194 -13.28 12.89 -10.60
C TRP A 194 -14.48 13.48 -9.85
N LYS A 195 -15.01 12.75 -8.85
CA LYS A 195 -16.09 13.24 -7.97
C LYS A 195 -15.67 14.49 -7.23
N GLN A 196 -14.49 14.51 -6.59
CA GLN A 196 -13.98 15.68 -5.86
C GLN A 196 -13.85 16.91 -6.75
N LYS A 197 -13.47 16.73 -8.03
CA LYS A 197 -13.28 17.84 -8.98
C LYS A 197 -14.56 18.37 -9.58
N ASN A 198 -15.54 17.52 -9.89
CA ASN A 198 -16.71 17.88 -10.69
C ASN A 198 -18.00 17.99 -9.86
N ILE A 199 -18.15 17.21 -8.80
CA ILE A 199 -19.30 17.24 -7.91
C ILE A 199 -19.00 18.06 -6.65
N GLY A 200 -17.75 18.03 -6.19
CA GLY A 200 -17.30 18.75 -4.99
C GLY A 200 -16.84 17.80 -3.87
N LEU A 201 -16.36 18.42 -2.79
CA LEU A 201 -15.92 17.73 -1.59
C LEU A 201 -17.12 17.38 -0.71
N THR A 202 -17.03 16.28 0.03
CA THR A 202 -17.96 15.98 1.13
C THR A 202 -17.68 16.92 2.30
N GLU A 203 -18.59 16.96 3.28
CA GLU A 203 -18.38 17.74 4.50
C GLU A 203 -17.12 17.29 5.25
N ALA A 204 -16.88 15.97 5.37
CA ALA A 204 -15.69 15.41 5.98
C ALA A 204 -14.40 15.78 5.23
N GLU A 205 -14.43 15.76 3.92
CA GLU A 205 -13.31 16.17 3.06
C GLU A 205 -13.04 17.67 3.16
N SER A 206 -14.09 18.49 3.27
CA SER A 206 -13.98 19.93 3.46
C SER A 206 -13.38 20.27 4.83
N ARG A 207 -13.81 19.61 5.89
CA ARG A 207 -13.19 19.76 7.23
C ARG A 207 -11.71 19.43 7.20
N PHE A 208 -11.34 18.30 6.56
CA PHE A 208 -9.93 17.92 6.39
C PHE A 208 -9.14 18.97 5.60
N LEU A 209 -9.69 19.51 4.52
CA LEU A 209 -9.03 20.52 3.71
C LEU A 209 -8.73 21.80 4.51
N TRP A 210 -9.68 22.24 5.33
CA TRP A 210 -9.51 23.45 6.17
C TRP A 210 -8.54 23.23 7.35
N SER A 211 -8.47 22.01 7.89
CA SER A 211 -7.48 21.67 8.93
C SER A 211 -6.05 21.50 8.40
N SER A 212 -5.89 21.38 7.08
CA SER A 212 -4.60 21.08 6.42
C SER A 212 -4.29 22.09 5.31
N PRO A 213 -3.87 23.31 5.62
CA PRO A 213 -3.64 24.40 4.64
C PRO A 213 -2.66 24.03 3.51
N ALA A 214 -1.77 23.05 3.71
CA ALA A 214 -0.85 22.55 2.70
C ALA A 214 -1.55 21.98 1.44
N HIS A 215 -2.85 21.70 1.53
CA HIS A 215 -3.67 21.27 0.40
C HIS A 215 -4.27 22.42 -0.41
N ILE A 216 -4.10 23.66 0.04
CA ILE A 216 -4.53 24.87 -0.70
C ILE A 216 -3.27 25.64 -1.09
N MET A 217 -2.94 25.65 -2.38
CA MET A 217 -1.78 26.36 -2.89
C MET A 217 -2.19 27.31 -4.00
N GLY A 218 -1.89 28.60 -3.81
CA GLY A 218 -2.26 29.63 -4.77
C GLY A 218 -3.79 29.70 -5.03
N GLY A 219 -4.60 29.54 -3.98
CA GLY A 219 -6.06 29.54 -4.07
C GLY A 219 -6.67 28.29 -4.70
N LYS A 220 -5.89 27.22 -4.92
CA LYS A 220 -6.35 25.99 -5.58
C LYS A 220 -6.17 24.76 -4.71
N ILE A 221 -7.15 23.86 -4.80
CA ILE A 221 -7.19 22.61 -4.04
C ILE A 221 -6.27 21.59 -4.71
N ARG A 222 -5.40 20.99 -3.90
CA ARG A 222 -4.67 19.76 -4.23
C ARG A 222 -5.54 18.58 -3.78
N TYR A 223 -6.07 17.85 -4.76
CA TYR A 223 -6.97 16.74 -4.47
C TYR A 223 -6.19 15.54 -3.91
N PHE A 224 -6.77 14.91 -2.90
CA PHE A 224 -6.21 13.79 -2.14
C PHE A 224 -6.97 12.47 -2.32
N SER A 225 -8.13 12.53 -3.00
CA SER A 225 -8.97 11.35 -3.23
C SER A 225 -9.28 10.59 -1.92
N CYS A 226 -9.02 9.29 -1.88
CA CYS A 226 -9.23 8.42 -0.72
C CYS A 226 -7.95 8.20 0.13
N PHE A 227 -6.86 8.93 -0.16
CA PHE A 227 -5.58 8.80 0.54
C PHE A 227 -5.46 9.77 1.72
N THR A 228 -4.40 9.62 2.50
CA THR A 228 -4.06 10.49 3.63
C THR A 228 -3.92 11.94 3.20
N ASP A 229 -3.21 12.17 2.10
CA ASP A 229 -2.93 13.50 1.56
C ASP A 229 -2.71 13.46 0.03
N ALA A 230 -2.57 14.64 -0.59
CA ALA A 230 -2.40 14.78 -2.03
C ALA A 230 -1.04 14.27 -2.55
N ALA A 231 0.01 14.25 -1.70
CA ALA A 231 1.32 13.74 -2.11
C ALA A 231 1.29 12.21 -2.14
N ASN A 232 0.74 11.58 -1.09
CA ASN A 232 0.55 10.14 -1.04
C ASN A 232 -0.31 9.66 -2.22
N PHE A 233 -1.47 10.30 -2.45
CA PHE A 233 -2.31 10.00 -3.60
C PHE A 233 -1.56 10.08 -4.93
N GLY A 234 -0.87 11.21 -5.17
CA GLY A 234 -0.17 11.44 -6.44
C GLY A 234 0.97 10.45 -6.68
N ILE A 235 1.80 10.22 -5.66
CA ILE A 235 2.96 9.33 -5.76
C ILE A 235 2.52 7.88 -5.89
N HIS A 236 1.58 7.44 -5.05
CA HIS A 236 1.08 6.06 -5.11
C HIS A 236 0.46 5.76 -6.48
N THR A 237 -0.41 6.64 -6.99
CA THR A 237 -1.04 6.43 -8.30
C THR A 237 -0.05 6.48 -9.46
N ALA A 238 0.99 7.32 -9.38
CA ALA A 238 2.06 7.38 -10.39
C ALA A 238 2.86 6.08 -10.45
N VAL A 239 3.30 5.59 -9.28
CA VAL A 239 4.06 4.34 -9.17
C VAL A 239 3.21 3.14 -9.59
N ALA A 240 1.96 3.07 -9.14
CA ALA A 240 1.01 2.02 -9.53
C ALA A 240 0.76 2.02 -11.05
N SER A 241 0.59 3.20 -11.66
CA SER A 241 0.41 3.34 -13.12
C SER A 241 1.59 2.76 -13.90
N ALA A 242 2.82 3.11 -13.48
CA ALA A 242 4.02 2.57 -14.11
C ALA A 242 4.08 1.04 -13.95
N ALA A 243 3.81 0.51 -12.76
CA ALA A 243 3.77 -0.92 -12.50
C ALA A 243 2.74 -1.65 -13.37
N PHE A 244 1.53 -1.10 -13.52
CA PHE A 244 0.48 -1.69 -14.36
C PHE A 244 0.84 -1.65 -15.86
N LEU A 245 1.46 -0.58 -16.33
CA LEU A 245 1.96 -0.52 -17.71
C LEU A 245 3.08 -1.54 -17.96
N ILE A 246 3.97 -1.76 -16.99
CA ILE A 246 4.99 -2.81 -17.07
C ILE A 246 4.34 -4.19 -17.21
N ILE A 247 3.34 -4.49 -16.38
CA ILE A 247 2.57 -5.74 -16.46
C ILE A 247 1.86 -5.85 -17.82
N ALA A 248 1.22 -4.78 -18.29
CA ALA A 248 0.54 -4.76 -19.58
C ALA A 248 1.48 -5.07 -20.76
N ILE A 249 2.72 -4.57 -20.73
CA ILE A 249 3.71 -4.78 -21.79
C ILE A 249 4.27 -6.20 -21.77
N THR A 250 4.44 -6.79 -20.58
CA THR A 250 5.14 -8.07 -20.41
C THR A 250 4.21 -9.28 -20.39
N MET A 251 2.95 -9.12 -20.04
CA MET A 251 1.98 -10.21 -19.95
C MET A 251 1.59 -10.73 -21.35
N LYS A 252 1.50 -12.05 -21.51
CA LYS A 252 1.11 -12.68 -22.79
C LYS A 252 -0.41 -12.74 -22.99
N VAL A 253 -1.19 -12.92 -21.91
CA VAL A 253 -2.64 -13.06 -21.96
C VAL A 253 -3.30 -11.71 -22.28
N THR A 254 -3.93 -11.58 -23.44
CA THR A 254 -4.46 -10.31 -23.99
C THR A 254 -5.46 -9.62 -23.07
N ARG A 255 -6.34 -10.36 -22.39
CA ARG A 255 -7.34 -9.78 -21.49
C ARG A 255 -6.69 -9.09 -20.30
N ILE A 256 -5.68 -9.74 -19.71
CA ILE A 256 -4.91 -9.21 -18.59
C ILE A 256 -4.13 -7.97 -19.04
N ARG A 257 -3.50 -8.02 -20.21
CA ARG A 257 -2.79 -6.87 -20.81
C ARG A 257 -3.69 -5.64 -20.94
N ILE A 258 -4.86 -5.82 -21.54
CA ILE A 258 -5.80 -4.71 -21.77
C ILE A 258 -6.27 -4.13 -20.44
N PHE A 259 -6.62 -4.97 -19.47
CA PHE A 259 -7.07 -4.51 -18.16
C PHE A 259 -6.01 -3.63 -17.47
N PHE A 260 -4.75 -4.12 -17.39
CA PHE A 260 -3.68 -3.35 -16.74
C PHE A 260 -3.25 -2.13 -17.56
N ALA A 261 -3.35 -2.16 -18.90
CA ALA A 261 -3.12 -0.98 -19.71
C ALA A 261 -4.16 0.12 -19.42
N ILE A 262 -5.44 -0.24 -19.32
CA ILE A 262 -6.51 0.70 -18.97
C ILE A 262 -6.30 1.24 -17.54
N ALA A 263 -6.03 0.37 -16.57
CA ALA A 263 -5.75 0.78 -15.19
C ALA A 263 -4.54 1.71 -15.09
N GLY A 264 -3.47 1.43 -15.84
CA GLY A 264 -2.29 2.29 -15.93
C GLY A 264 -2.60 3.66 -16.52
N CYS A 265 -3.36 3.73 -17.60
CA CYS A 265 -3.77 5.00 -18.22
C CYS A 265 -4.69 5.82 -17.29
N ILE A 266 -5.65 5.18 -16.63
CA ILE A 266 -6.51 5.83 -15.62
C ILE A 266 -5.66 6.38 -14.48
N GLY A 267 -4.68 5.63 -13.99
CA GLY A 267 -3.79 6.08 -12.93
C GLY A 267 -2.89 7.25 -13.36
N ILE A 268 -2.43 7.30 -14.63
CA ILE A 268 -1.71 8.46 -15.17
C ILE A 268 -2.60 9.72 -15.08
N TRP A 269 -3.85 9.63 -15.53
CA TRP A 269 -4.79 10.73 -15.41
C TRP A 269 -4.97 11.17 -13.94
N ALA A 270 -5.05 10.20 -13.02
CA ALA A 270 -5.26 10.46 -11.61
C ALA A 270 -4.06 11.17 -10.96
N PHE A 271 -2.81 10.73 -11.20
CA PHE A 271 -1.67 11.39 -10.56
C PHE A 271 -1.44 12.82 -11.09
N PHE A 272 -1.70 13.08 -12.38
CA PHE A 272 -1.72 14.46 -12.88
C PHE A 272 -2.78 15.30 -12.17
N GLY A 273 -3.91 14.69 -11.82
CA GLY A 273 -4.99 15.34 -11.07
C GLY A 273 -4.62 15.75 -9.65
N SER A 274 -3.67 15.08 -8.99
CA SER A 274 -3.18 15.42 -7.65
C SER A 274 -2.35 16.72 -7.62
N GLY A 275 -1.77 17.12 -8.75
CA GLY A 275 -0.84 18.23 -8.83
C GLY A 275 0.48 18.02 -8.05
N THR A 276 0.85 16.80 -7.69
CA THR A 276 2.06 16.48 -6.95
C THR A 276 3.24 16.27 -7.89
N ARG A 277 4.20 17.18 -7.91
CA ARG A 277 5.36 17.15 -8.81
C ARG A 277 6.26 15.94 -8.61
N THR A 278 6.50 15.56 -7.37
CA THR A 278 7.29 14.36 -7.02
C THR A 278 6.74 13.10 -7.66
N ALA A 279 5.42 13.00 -7.85
CA ALA A 279 4.77 11.86 -8.50
C ALA A 279 5.32 11.58 -9.91
N LEU A 280 5.62 12.65 -10.66
CA LEU A 280 6.24 12.52 -11.99
C LEU A 280 7.62 11.87 -11.92
N PHE A 281 8.47 12.30 -10.98
CA PHE A 281 9.80 11.71 -10.80
C PHE A 281 9.73 10.26 -10.34
N CYS A 282 8.75 9.91 -9.50
CA CYS A 282 8.51 8.54 -9.08
C CYS A 282 8.06 7.65 -10.25
N PHE A 283 7.17 8.15 -11.12
CA PHE A 283 6.79 7.47 -12.36
C PHE A 283 8.00 7.22 -13.27
N ILE A 284 8.81 8.27 -13.48
CA ILE A 284 10.04 8.21 -14.27
C ILE A 284 11.01 7.16 -13.71
N ALA A 285 11.29 7.22 -12.41
CA ALA A 285 12.20 6.28 -11.76
C ALA A 285 11.72 4.82 -11.88
N THR A 286 10.42 4.58 -11.70
CA THR A 286 9.83 3.25 -11.84
C THR A 286 10.04 2.69 -13.26
N ILE A 287 9.82 3.52 -14.29
CA ILE A 287 10.05 3.10 -15.69
C ILE A 287 11.55 2.88 -15.97
N MET A 288 12.43 3.73 -15.44
CA MET A 288 13.89 3.57 -15.62
C MET A 288 14.40 2.26 -15.02
N VAL A 289 13.95 1.92 -13.80
CA VAL A 289 14.31 0.64 -13.17
C VAL A 289 13.80 -0.54 -14.01
N PHE A 290 12.59 -0.46 -14.56
CA PHE A 290 12.08 -1.50 -15.46
C PHE A 290 12.94 -1.65 -16.72
N ILE A 291 13.38 -0.57 -17.33
CA ILE A 291 14.27 -0.61 -18.52
C ILE A 291 15.54 -1.37 -18.18
N VAL A 292 16.15 -1.11 -17.01
CA VAL A 292 17.37 -1.81 -16.54
C VAL A 292 17.09 -3.30 -16.29
N LEU A 293 15.94 -3.63 -15.68
CA LEU A 293 15.58 -5.02 -15.35
C LEU A 293 15.08 -5.82 -16.57
N SER A 294 14.73 -5.15 -17.66
CA SER A 294 14.24 -5.82 -18.86
C SER A 294 15.39 -6.47 -19.63
N ARG A 295 15.26 -7.77 -19.94
CA ARG A 295 16.26 -8.51 -20.75
C ARG A 295 15.92 -8.53 -22.23
N ASN A 296 14.74 -8.04 -22.62
CA ASN A 296 14.26 -8.06 -23.99
C ASN A 296 14.61 -6.76 -24.70
N LYS A 297 15.59 -6.80 -25.61
CA LYS A 297 16.09 -5.62 -26.36
C LYS A 297 14.95 -4.86 -27.10
N LYS A 298 13.92 -5.58 -27.62
CA LYS A 298 12.79 -4.94 -28.28
C LYS A 298 11.93 -4.12 -27.30
N ILE A 299 11.68 -4.69 -26.11
CA ILE A 299 10.94 -3.98 -25.06
C ILE A 299 11.76 -2.78 -24.56
N ILE A 300 13.05 -2.95 -24.30
CA ILE A 300 13.93 -1.86 -23.88
C ILE A 300 13.85 -0.71 -24.88
N LEU A 301 14.09 -0.99 -26.17
CA LEU A 301 14.08 0.04 -27.22
C LEU A 301 12.72 0.74 -27.30
N SER A 302 11.63 -0.03 -27.39
CA SER A 302 10.27 0.54 -27.54
C SER A 302 9.87 1.38 -26.35
N VAL A 303 10.12 0.90 -25.11
CA VAL A 303 9.82 1.64 -23.87
C VAL A 303 10.68 2.87 -23.75
N SER A 304 11.99 2.77 -24.05
CA SER A 304 12.91 3.92 -24.00
C SER A 304 12.52 5.01 -24.99
N VAL A 305 12.17 4.65 -26.24
CA VAL A 305 11.72 5.61 -27.24
C VAL A 305 10.42 6.30 -26.80
N LEU A 306 9.41 5.51 -26.39
CA LEU A 306 8.15 6.07 -25.93
C LEU A 306 8.35 6.98 -24.71
N PHE A 307 9.23 6.59 -23.80
CA PHE A 307 9.56 7.33 -22.60
C PHE A 307 10.29 8.66 -22.93
N LEU A 308 11.26 8.63 -23.84
CA LEU A 308 11.95 9.85 -24.30
C LEU A 308 10.99 10.79 -25.02
N VAL A 309 10.06 10.26 -25.85
CA VAL A 309 9.01 11.08 -26.48
C VAL A 309 8.10 11.71 -25.42
N PHE A 310 7.68 10.96 -24.41
CA PHE A 310 6.90 11.50 -23.29
C PHE A 310 7.63 12.62 -22.55
N LEU A 311 8.91 12.42 -22.22
CA LEU A 311 9.73 13.46 -21.57
C LEU A 311 9.92 14.68 -22.47
N TYR A 312 10.15 14.47 -23.75
CA TYR A 312 10.28 15.56 -24.73
C TYR A 312 8.99 16.41 -24.81
N ILE A 313 7.84 15.75 -24.93
CA ILE A 313 6.54 16.43 -24.94
C ILE A 313 6.34 17.24 -23.65
N LEU A 314 6.66 16.65 -22.50
CA LEU A 314 6.47 17.30 -21.21
C LEU A 314 7.43 18.47 -20.98
N ALA A 315 8.71 18.33 -21.35
CA ALA A 315 9.74 19.32 -21.06
C ALA A 315 9.85 20.44 -22.11
N PHE A 316 9.66 20.12 -23.39
CA PHE A 316 9.99 21.03 -24.49
C PHE A 316 8.81 21.49 -25.33
N THR A 317 7.58 20.96 -25.10
CA THR A 317 6.41 21.40 -25.84
C THR A 317 5.41 22.15 -24.96
N LYS A 318 4.49 22.91 -25.58
CA LYS A 318 3.38 23.55 -24.87
C LYS A 318 2.08 22.73 -24.89
N ILE A 319 2.15 21.48 -25.31
CA ILE A 319 0.98 20.60 -25.40
C ILE A 319 0.40 20.40 -24.00
N GLY A 320 -0.86 20.74 -23.81
CA GLY A 320 -1.56 20.63 -22.53
C GLY A 320 -1.41 21.81 -21.59
N ASP A 321 -0.79 22.95 -21.99
CA ASP A 321 -0.64 24.14 -21.14
C ASP A 321 -1.97 24.78 -20.74
N GLY A 322 -3.07 24.49 -21.43
CA GLY A 322 -4.42 24.84 -20.97
C GLY A 322 -4.80 24.16 -19.65
N ASN A 323 -4.16 23.02 -19.32
CA ASN A 323 -4.37 22.32 -18.05
C ASN A 323 -3.30 22.75 -17.03
N GLN A 324 -3.76 23.39 -15.96
CA GLN A 324 -2.89 23.89 -14.91
C GLN A 324 -2.08 22.80 -14.19
N ASN A 325 -2.62 21.58 -14.05
CA ASN A 325 -1.90 20.48 -13.43
C ASN A 325 -0.68 20.08 -14.28
N ILE A 326 -0.81 20.10 -15.61
CA ILE A 326 0.30 19.84 -16.54
C ILE A 326 1.35 20.95 -16.43
N ARG A 327 0.93 22.23 -16.41
CA ARG A 327 1.86 23.34 -16.19
C ARG A 327 2.62 23.19 -14.88
N ARG A 328 1.92 22.81 -13.81
CA ARG A 328 2.55 22.58 -12.50
C ARG A 328 3.55 21.42 -12.54
N MET A 329 3.27 20.33 -13.28
CA MET A 329 4.25 19.25 -13.46
C MET A 329 5.51 19.71 -14.17
N ARG A 330 5.39 20.65 -15.13
CA ARG A 330 6.55 21.24 -15.82
C ARG A 330 7.43 22.09 -14.91
N THR A 331 6.85 22.80 -13.92
CA THR A 331 7.65 23.54 -12.93
C THR A 331 8.46 22.63 -12.00
N ALA A 332 8.26 21.30 -12.06
CA ALA A 332 9.09 20.34 -11.34
C ALA A 332 10.58 20.40 -11.76
N PHE A 333 10.87 20.92 -12.95
CA PHE A 333 12.22 21.11 -13.46
C PHE A 333 12.81 22.50 -13.13
N ASP A 334 12.05 23.37 -12.43
CA ASP A 334 12.50 24.69 -12.02
C ASP A 334 13.33 24.60 -10.72
N LYS A 335 14.56 25.14 -10.77
CA LYS A 335 15.49 25.15 -9.63
C LYS A 335 15.12 26.15 -8.53
N ASN A 336 14.32 27.18 -8.86
CA ASN A 336 13.97 28.26 -7.94
C ASN A 336 12.65 28.01 -7.18
N ASP A 337 12.32 26.76 -6.92
CA ASP A 337 11.08 26.40 -6.24
C ASP A 337 11.10 26.72 -4.74
N ALA A 338 10.16 27.54 -4.30
CA ALA A 338 10.04 27.96 -2.90
C ALA A 338 9.90 26.76 -1.92
N SER A 339 9.27 25.66 -2.36
CA SER A 339 9.10 24.46 -1.49
C SER A 339 10.41 23.69 -1.29
N LEU A 340 11.33 23.75 -2.24
CA LEU A 340 12.68 23.21 -2.07
C LEU A 340 13.46 24.03 -1.07
N GLY A 341 13.38 25.37 -1.14
CA GLY A 341 14.06 26.26 -0.20
C GLY A 341 13.65 26.02 1.26
N VAL A 342 12.36 25.87 1.54
CA VAL A 342 11.86 25.55 2.90
C VAL A 342 12.43 24.23 3.40
N ARG A 343 12.44 23.19 2.57
CA ARG A 343 13.00 21.87 2.95
C ARG A 343 14.50 21.94 3.24
N GLU A 344 15.25 22.71 2.47
CA GLU A 344 16.69 22.92 2.71
C GLU A 344 16.94 23.65 4.01
N GLN A 345 16.14 24.68 4.32
CA GLN A 345 16.20 25.38 5.60
C GLN A 345 15.86 24.46 6.77
N ASN A 346 14.81 23.66 6.66
CA ASN A 346 14.44 22.65 7.67
C ASN A 346 15.59 21.65 7.91
N LYS A 347 16.16 21.10 6.84
CA LYS A 347 17.31 20.19 6.93
C LYS A 347 18.54 20.85 7.53
N ALA A 348 18.84 22.11 7.17
CA ALA A 348 19.95 22.86 7.75
C ALA A 348 19.76 23.13 9.26
N THR A 349 18.54 23.45 9.66
CA THR A 349 18.19 23.62 11.09
C THR A 349 18.36 22.30 11.84
N LEU A 350 17.78 21.20 11.34
CA LEU A 350 17.90 19.88 11.94
C LEU A 350 19.37 19.44 12.06
N ARG A 351 20.18 19.66 11.01
CA ARG A 351 21.60 19.25 11.01
C ARG A 351 22.40 19.85 12.16
N LYS A 352 22.11 21.08 12.57
CA LYS A 352 22.82 21.74 13.70
C LYS A 352 22.64 21.00 15.01
N TYR A 353 21.46 20.44 15.25
CA TYR A 353 21.15 19.76 16.52
C TYR A 353 21.42 18.25 16.45
N MET A 354 21.28 17.65 15.26
CA MET A 354 21.48 16.21 15.07
C MET A 354 22.94 15.76 15.17
N VAL A 355 23.89 16.70 15.17
CA VAL A 355 25.31 16.42 15.49
C VAL A 355 25.44 15.84 16.91
N ASP A 356 24.63 16.35 17.85
CA ASP A 356 24.63 15.92 19.25
C ASP A 356 23.76 14.68 19.50
N ALA A 357 23.05 14.19 18.49
CA ALA A 357 22.14 13.05 18.59
C ALA A 357 22.42 12.00 17.50
N PRO A 358 23.56 11.28 17.55
CA PRO A 358 23.91 10.28 16.55
C PRO A 358 22.92 9.11 16.47
N TRP A 359 22.22 8.82 17.58
CA TRP A 359 21.14 7.83 17.68
C TRP A 359 19.74 8.46 17.58
N GLY A 360 19.64 9.78 17.26
CA GLY A 360 18.37 10.48 17.16
C GLY A 360 17.77 10.88 18.49
N VAL A 361 16.54 11.36 18.46
CA VAL A 361 15.82 11.82 19.66
C VAL A 361 14.99 10.72 20.32
N GLY A 362 14.91 9.56 19.72
CA GLY A 362 14.13 8.40 20.15
C GLY A 362 12.87 8.16 19.31
N ILE A 363 12.54 6.87 19.16
CA ILE A 363 11.35 6.41 18.41
C ILE A 363 10.08 6.73 19.21
N GLY A 364 9.04 7.22 18.51
CA GLY A 364 7.74 7.52 19.11
C GLY A 364 7.64 8.82 19.88
N LEU A 365 8.74 9.58 20.01
CA LEU A 365 8.75 10.86 20.75
C LEU A 365 8.08 11.95 19.91
N GLU A 366 7.05 12.61 20.45
CA GLU A 366 6.38 13.74 19.82
C GLU A 366 6.84 15.08 20.40
N SER A 367 6.55 16.19 19.70
CA SER A 367 6.90 17.52 20.17
C SER A 367 6.25 17.88 21.51
N SER A 368 5.04 17.40 21.76
CA SER A 368 4.32 17.57 23.04
C SER A 368 5.06 16.98 24.24
N ASP A 369 5.78 15.87 24.00
CA ASP A 369 6.47 15.12 25.06
C ASP A 369 7.76 15.79 25.53
N VAL A 370 8.36 16.63 24.69
CA VAL A 370 9.65 17.26 24.96
C VAL A 370 9.43 18.63 25.66
N PRO A 371 9.95 18.85 26.86
CA PRO A 371 9.83 20.11 27.57
C PRO A 371 10.43 21.30 26.80
N ALA A 372 9.89 22.50 27.01
CA ALA A 372 10.30 23.71 26.28
C ALA A 372 11.78 24.07 26.46
N PHE A 373 12.36 23.76 27.61
CA PHE A 373 13.77 24.03 27.95
C PHE A 373 14.74 22.95 27.42
N ASN A 374 14.23 21.86 26.86
CA ASN A 374 15.10 20.81 26.33
C ASN A 374 15.73 21.26 25.02
N LYS A 375 17.04 21.04 24.84
CA LYS A 375 17.79 21.45 23.65
C LYS A 375 17.25 20.82 22.34
N PHE A 376 16.60 19.67 22.43
CA PHE A 376 16.03 18.98 21.29
C PHE A 376 14.58 19.37 20.98
N LYS A 377 13.96 20.27 21.76
CA LYS A 377 12.58 20.72 21.53
C LYS A 377 12.36 21.22 20.11
N LEU A 378 13.29 22.04 19.60
CA LEU A 378 13.18 22.60 18.28
C LEU A 378 13.19 21.53 17.19
N ILE A 379 14.00 20.48 17.32
CA ILE A 379 14.04 19.37 16.35
C ILE A 379 12.69 18.69 16.23
N THR A 380 12.01 18.46 17.35
CA THR A 380 10.70 17.80 17.35
C THR A 380 9.58 18.69 16.80
N GLN A 381 9.80 20.00 16.72
CA GLN A 381 8.86 20.97 16.15
C GLN A 381 9.04 21.18 14.64
N VAL A 382 10.24 20.90 14.10
CA VAL A 382 10.48 21.00 12.66
C VAL A 382 9.75 19.85 11.95
N PRO A 383 8.81 20.15 11.03
CA PRO A 383 8.11 19.09 10.31
C PRO A 383 9.10 18.21 9.53
N PRO A 384 9.02 16.89 9.63
CA PRO A 384 9.80 16.01 8.78
C PRO A 384 9.20 16.01 7.37
N ASP A 385 9.81 16.77 6.47
CA ASP A 385 9.35 16.92 5.08
C ASP A 385 9.52 15.63 4.25
N SER A 386 10.21 14.63 4.79
CA SER A 386 10.43 13.35 4.13
C SER A 386 10.50 12.19 5.14
N GLU A 387 10.22 10.97 4.68
CA GLU A 387 10.35 9.77 5.51
C GLU A 387 11.79 9.57 6.00
N TYR A 388 12.77 9.84 5.14
CA TYR A 388 14.19 9.70 5.51
C TYR A 388 14.61 10.71 6.57
N VAL A 389 14.07 11.95 6.51
CA VAL A 389 14.29 12.95 7.56
C VAL A 389 13.61 12.52 8.86
N TYR A 390 12.39 11.97 8.78
CA TYR A 390 11.68 11.44 9.93
C TYR A 390 12.48 10.34 10.62
N ILE A 391 12.96 9.34 9.88
CA ILE A 391 13.78 8.25 10.41
C ILE A 391 15.09 8.82 10.98
N TRP A 392 15.74 9.74 10.27
CA TRP A 392 16.97 10.37 10.75
C TRP A 392 16.79 11.10 12.08
N VAL A 393 15.74 11.89 12.23
CA VAL A 393 15.44 12.59 13.50
C VAL A 393 15.20 11.60 14.63
N ARG A 394 14.48 10.52 14.37
CA ARG A 394 14.10 9.52 15.39
C ARG A 394 15.24 8.59 15.79
N THR A 395 16.06 8.16 14.85
CA THR A 395 17.06 7.10 15.02
C THR A 395 18.49 7.55 14.69
N GLY A 396 18.69 8.85 14.44
CA GLY A 396 19.99 9.44 14.16
C GLY A 396 20.61 9.01 12.84
N VAL A 397 21.89 9.37 12.67
CA VAL A 397 22.68 8.96 11.49
C VAL A 397 22.88 7.46 11.45
N VAL A 398 22.94 6.80 12.61
CA VAL A 398 23.08 5.34 12.69
C VAL A 398 21.85 4.66 12.12
N GLY A 399 20.64 5.03 12.59
CA GLY A 399 19.40 4.40 12.13
C GLY A 399 19.09 4.65 10.67
N ILE A 400 19.26 5.90 10.17
CA ILE A 400 19.00 6.17 8.74
C ILE A 400 19.99 5.44 7.83
N THR A 401 21.23 5.25 8.28
CA THR A 401 22.23 4.47 7.53
C THR A 401 21.83 3.00 7.48
N VAL A 402 21.49 2.40 8.63
CA VAL A 402 21.01 1.00 8.71
C VAL A 402 19.77 0.81 7.85
N PHE A 403 18.75 1.68 7.99
CA PHE A 403 17.52 1.63 7.18
C PHE A 403 17.83 1.67 5.69
N SER A 404 18.68 2.60 5.26
CA SER A 404 19.02 2.76 3.84
C SER A 404 19.77 1.56 3.28
N ILE A 405 20.74 1.01 4.02
CA ILE A 405 21.48 -0.19 3.63
C ILE A 405 20.55 -1.40 3.53
N LEU A 406 19.71 -1.65 4.53
CA LEU A 406 18.80 -2.80 4.54
C LEU A 406 17.80 -2.73 3.38
N ASN A 407 17.22 -1.55 3.10
CA ASN A 407 16.33 -1.38 1.96
C ASN A 407 17.05 -1.52 0.61
N ALA A 408 18.29 -1.04 0.50
CA ALA A 408 19.11 -1.24 -0.69
C ALA A 408 19.41 -2.73 -0.92
N VAL A 409 19.75 -3.47 0.13
CA VAL A 409 20.00 -4.92 0.07
C VAL A 409 18.75 -5.68 -0.34
N MET A 410 17.59 -5.37 0.24
CA MET A 410 16.30 -5.95 -0.17
C MET A 410 16.00 -5.68 -1.64
N PHE A 411 16.19 -4.46 -2.10
CA PHE A 411 15.99 -4.08 -3.50
C PHE A 411 16.95 -4.81 -4.45
N LEU A 412 18.25 -4.82 -4.14
CA LEU A 412 19.26 -5.50 -4.98
C LEU A 412 19.02 -7.02 -5.05
N GLY A 413 18.58 -7.63 -3.95
CA GLY A 413 18.16 -9.03 -3.93
C GLY A 413 16.97 -9.30 -4.85
N ALA A 414 15.98 -8.42 -4.85
CA ALA A 414 14.84 -8.49 -5.78
C ALA A 414 15.28 -8.30 -7.25
N CYS A 415 16.16 -7.33 -7.52
CA CYS A 415 16.76 -7.13 -8.86
C CYS A 415 17.49 -8.39 -9.34
N TRP A 416 18.28 -9.02 -8.46
CA TRP A 416 18.97 -10.28 -8.76
C TRP A 416 17.98 -11.39 -9.16
N ILE A 417 16.89 -11.56 -8.40
CA ILE A 417 15.86 -12.56 -8.69
C ILE A 417 15.23 -12.29 -10.06
N VAL A 418 14.76 -11.05 -10.29
CA VAL A 418 14.10 -10.68 -11.55
C VAL A 418 15.04 -10.85 -12.74
N PHE A 419 16.28 -10.45 -12.60
CA PHE A 419 17.23 -10.44 -13.71
C PHE A 419 17.83 -11.83 -14.01
N PHE A 420 18.18 -12.61 -12.98
CA PHE A 420 18.92 -13.85 -13.17
C PHE A 420 18.09 -15.12 -12.95
N ARG A 421 17.10 -15.11 -12.04
CA ARG A 421 16.41 -16.34 -11.64
C ARG A 421 15.16 -16.61 -12.50
N LEU A 422 14.44 -15.58 -12.93
CA LEU A 422 13.18 -15.72 -13.67
C LEU A 422 13.40 -15.84 -15.17
N LYS A 423 12.78 -16.85 -15.80
CA LYS A 423 12.90 -17.15 -17.25
C LYS A 423 11.68 -16.68 -18.03
N ASN A 424 10.46 -16.93 -17.52
CA ASN A 424 9.22 -16.54 -18.18
C ASN A 424 9.06 -15.02 -18.17
N ILE A 425 8.73 -14.42 -19.33
CA ILE A 425 8.63 -12.98 -19.52
C ILE A 425 7.49 -12.35 -18.69
N SER A 426 6.37 -13.05 -18.53
CA SER A 426 5.19 -12.52 -17.84
C SER A 426 5.43 -12.44 -16.34
N ILE A 427 5.90 -13.53 -15.70
CA ILE A 427 6.21 -13.53 -14.26
C ILE A 427 7.38 -12.59 -13.94
N ARG A 428 8.39 -12.53 -14.84
CA ARG A 428 9.49 -11.58 -14.73
C ARG A 428 8.99 -10.14 -14.82
N GLY A 429 8.00 -9.86 -15.66
CA GLY A 429 7.34 -8.57 -15.75
C GLY A 429 6.64 -8.18 -14.45
N VAL A 430 5.95 -9.11 -13.80
CA VAL A 430 5.35 -8.90 -12.47
C VAL A 430 6.42 -8.59 -11.43
N GLY A 431 7.51 -9.38 -11.41
CA GLY A 431 8.64 -9.14 -10.52
C GLY A 431 9.29 -7.77 -10.76
N ALA A 432 9.50 -7.41 -12.03
CA ALA A 432 10.05 -6.11 -12.40
C ALA A 432 9.11 -4.95 -12.00
N ALA A 433 7.79 -5.13 -12.13
CA ALA A 433 6.80 -4.13 -11.74
C ALA A 433 6.85 -3.84 -10.23
N TYR A 434 6.85 -4.87 -9.39
CA TYR A 434 6.97 -4.69 -7.94
C TYR A 434 8.34 -4.11 -7.51
N THR A 435 9.43 -4.63 -8.09
CA THR A 435 10.79 -4.15 -7.78
C THR A 435 10.97 -2.68 -8.19
N ALA A 436 10.48 -2.30 -9.37
CA ALA A 436 10.53 -0.92 -9.84
C ALA A 436 9.61 0.00 -9.02
N ALA A 437 8.41 -0.47 -8.65
CA ALA A 437 7.47 0.25 -7.81
C ALA A 437 8.06 0.53 -6.41
N PHE A 438 8.81 -0.40 -5.85
CA PHE A 438 9.50 -0.23 -4.57
C PHE A 438 10.43 0.99 -4.60
N ILE A 439 11.28 1.11 -5.62
CA ILE A 439 12.18 2.27 -5.77
C ILE A 439 11.40 3.57 -6.06
N GLY A 440 10.39 3.51 -6.93
CA GLY A 440 9.54 4.67 -7.17
C GLY A 440 8.92 5.22 -5.89
N MET A 441 8.50 4.32 -4.97
CA MET A 441 7.93 4.72 -3.69
C MET A 441 8.98 5.25 -2.71
N HIS A 442 10.18 4.65 -2.67
CA HIS A 442 11.31 5.14 -1.87
C HIS A 442 11.77 6.54 -2.32
N LEU A 443 11.80 6.80 -3.63
CA LEU A 443 12.05 8.14 -4.15
C LEU A 443 10.95 9.14 -3.70
N GLY A 444 9.69 8.69 -3.69
CA GLY A 444 8.57 9.45 -3.13
C GLY A 444 8.76 9.75 -1.64
N GLY A 445 9.23 8.75 -0.88
CA GLY A 445 9.55 8.87 0.53
C GLY A 445 10.69 9.83 0.84
N TYR A 446 11.65 9.98 -0.08
CA TYR A 446 12.70 11.00 0.06
C TYR A 446 12.15 12.43 -0.01
N ALA A 447 11.11 12.65 -0.77
CA ALA A 447 10.51 13.98 -0.97
C ALA A 447 9.27 14.25 -0.08
N ASN A 448 8.64 13.21 0.49
CA ASN A 448 7.45 13.32 1.31
C ASN A 448 7.41 12.17 2.33
N GLN A 449 6.77 12.38 3.47
CA GLN A 449 6.60 11.33 4.46
C GLN A 449 5.40 10.44 4.06
N ILE A 450 5.66 9.38 3.29
CA ILE A 450 4.60 8.53 2.71
C ILE A 450 4.87 7.03 2.78
N LEU A 451 6.12 6.59 3.05
CA LEU A 451 6.46 5.16 3.01
C LEU A 451 5.65 4.35 4.03
N MET A 452 5.51 4.88 5.25
CA MET A 452 4.80 4.22 6.34
C MET A 452 3.30 4.57 6.40
N GLN A 453 2.80 5.39 5.45
CA GLN A 453 1.38 5.72 5.36
C GLN A 453 0.58 4.62 4.63
N PHE A 454 -0.72 4.51 4.97
CA PHE A 454 -1.64 3.66 4.24
C PHE A 454 -1.86 4.15 2.80
N PRO A 455 -1.93 3.23 1.83
CA PRO A 455 -1.81 1.77 1.94
C PRO A 455 -0.39 1.22 1.67
N ASN A 456 0.65 2.02 1.76
CA ASN A 456 1.92 1.82 1.09
C ASN A 456 2.74 0.64 1.62
N VAL A 457 2.88 0.49 2.95
CA VAL A 457 3.74 -0.57 3.52
C VAL A 457 3.32 -1.95 3.00
N LEU A 458 2.05 -2.29 3.15
CA LEU A 458 1.55 -3.62 2.76
C LEU A 458 1.67 -3.86 1.25
N ILE A 459 1.42 -2.85 0.41
CA ILE A 459 1.48 -3.00 -1.04
C ILE A 459 2.93 -3.10 -1.53
N TYR A 460 3.83 -2.23 -1.07
CA TYR A 460 5.18 -2.17 -1.63
C TYR A 460 6.15 -3.15 -0.99
N TYR A 461 6.14 -3.32 0.34
CA TYR A 461 6.93 -4.36 1.00
C TYR A 461 6.34 -5.75 0.78
N GLY A 462 5.01 -5.92 0.81
CA GLY A 462 4.35 -7.16 0.42
C GLY A 462 4.58 -7.50 -1.06
N GLY A 463 4.55 -6.49 -1.94
CA GLY A 463 4.92 -6.65 -3.34
C GLY A 463 6.37 -7.11 -3.53
N LEU A 464 7.31 -6.50 -2.78
CA LEU A 464 8.70 -6.92 -2.80
C LEU A 464 8.87 -8.35 -2.24
N ALA A 465 8.18 -8.70 -1.16
CA ALA A 465 8.14 -10.07 -0.63
C ALA A 465 7.64 -11.07 -1.69
N THR A 466 6.62 -10.68 -2.47
CA THR A 466 6.14 -11.49 -3.59
C THR A 466 7.26 -11.77 -4.60
N VAL A 467 8.16 -10.81 -4.88
CA VAL A 467 9.30 -11.03 -5.81
C VAL A 467 10.19 -12.17 -5.33
N TYR A 468 10.45 -12.25 -4.02
CA TYR A 468 11.25 -13.34 -3.45
C TYR A 468 10.59 -14.72 -3.54
N LEU A 469 9.26 -14.76 -3.76
CA LEU A 469 8.49 -16.01 -3.95
C LEU A 469 8.41 -16.46 -5.41
N LEU A 470 8.57 -15.54 -6.38
CA LEU A 470 8.37 -15.85 -7.81
C LEU A 470 9.17 -17.05 -8.32
N PRO A 471 10.44 -17.28 -7.92
CA PRO A 471 11.18 -18.47 -8.36
C PRO A 471 10.53 -19.81 -7.96
N TYR A 472 9.81 -19.83 -6.84
CA TYR A 472 9.11 -21.04 -6.37
C TYR A 472 7.80 -21.29 -7.10
N ILE A 473 7.25 -20.25 -7.75
CA ILE A 473 5.93 -20.26 -8.37
C ILE A 473 6.04 -20.31 -9.91
N GLU A 474 7.24 -20.14 -10.48
CA GLU A 474 7.42 -20.00 -11.94
C GLU A 474 6.91 -21.19 -12.74
N ASN A 475 7.07 -22.43 -12.26
CA ASN A 475 6.55 -23.61 -12.94
C ASN A 475 5.02 -23.62 -12.99
N GLU A 476 4.36 -23.38 -11.85
CA GLU A 476 2.90 -23.25 -11.81
C GLU A 476 2.40 -22.08 -12.63
N TRP A 477 3.19 -20.99 -12.74
CA TRP A 477 2.88 -19.85 -13.59
C TRP A 477 2.86 -20.24 -15.06
N ASN A 478 3.82 -21.04 -15.51
CA ASN A 478 3.89 -21.50 -16.89
C ASN A 478 2.64 -22.31 -17.26
N ASP A 479 2.23 -23.25 -16.39
CA ASP A 479 1.06 -24.08 -16.61
C ASP A 479 -0.24 -23.24 -16.60
N TRP A 480 -0.37 -22.33 -15.65
CA TRP A 480 -1.51 -21.43 -15.54
C TRP A 480 -1.60 -20.50 -16.76
N GLU A 481 -0.49 -19.93 -17.22
CA GLU A 481 -0.45 -19.05 -18.38
C GLU A 481 -0.76 -19.80 -19.67
N ALA A 482 -0.22 -21.00 -19.84
CA ALA A 482 -0.50 -21.87 -21.01
C ALA A 482 -1.99 -22.21 -21.11
N LYS A 483 -2.62 -22.56 -19.98
CA LYS A 483 -4.06 -22.81 -19.93
C LYS A 483 -4.89 -21.60 -20.36
N LEU A 484 -4.56 -20.40 -19.87
CA LEU A 484 -5.28 -19.17 -20.26
C LEU A 484 -5.08 -18.82 -21.73
N LEU A 485 -3.90 -19.07 -22.29
CA LEU A 485 -3.62 -18.85 -23.70
C LEU A 485 -4.42 -19.83 -24.58
N ALA A 486 -4.51 -21.10 -24.21
CA ALA A 486 -5.32 -22.10 -24.91
C ALA A 486 -6.81 -21.70 -24.91
N GLU A 487 -7.36 -21.29 -23.76
CA GLU A 487 -8.73 -20.78 -23.67
C GLU A 487 -8.97 -19.53 -24.54
N GLN A 488 -7.95 -18.67 -24.64
CA GLN A 488 -8.02 -17.46 -25.48
C GLN A 488 -8.06 -17.81 -26.98
N GLU A 489 -7.26 -18.79 -27.42
CA GLU A 489 -7.24 -19.27 -28.80
C GLU A 489 -8.55 -19.96 -29.20
N GLU A 490 -9.08 -20.83 -28.35
CA GLU A 490 -10.35 -21.48 -28.53
C GLU A 490 -11.50 -20.48 -28.76
N ARG A 491 -11.58 -19.48 -27.84
CA ARG A 491 -12.58 -18.39 -27.98
C ARG A 491 -12.40 -17.58 -29.26
N ARG A 492 -11.16 -17.41 -29.74
CA ARG A 492 -10.89 -16.75 -31.03
C ARG A 492 -11.38 -17.58 -32.18
N ARG A 493 -11.14 -18.89 -32.17
CA ARG A 493 -11.63 -19.83 -33.20
C ARG A 493 -13.16 -19.82 -33.29
N LEU A 494 -13.83 -19.98 -32.14
CA LEU A 494 -15.31 -19.96 -32.07
C LEU A 494 -15.92 -18.64 -32.60
N LYS A 495 -15.26 -17.49 -32.30
CA LYS A 495 -15.70 -16.20 -32.85
C LYS A 495 -15.56 -16.13 -34.40
N LEU A 496 -14.48 -16.67 -34.93
CA LEU A 496 -14.24 -16.69 -36.38
C LEU A 496 -15.24 -17.62 -37.08
N GLU A 497 -15.55 -18.78 -36.53
CA GLU A 497 -16.56 -19.71 -37.04
C GLU A 497 -17.94 -19.08 -37.04
N LYS A 498 -18.38 -18.44 -35.94
CA LYS A 498 -19.65 -17.70 -35.91
C LYS A 498 -19.72 -16.59 -36.95
N LYS A 499 -18.60 -15.86 -37.15
CA LYS A 499 -18.55 -14.79 -38.16
C LYS A 499 -18.58 -15.33 -39.60
N ARG A 500 -18.06 -16.54 -39.84
CA ARG A 500 -18.16 -17.22 -41.12
C ARG A 500 -19.58 -17.72 -41.36
N ALA A 501 -20.20 -18.37 -40.34
CA ALA A 501 -21.60 -18.85 -40.46
C ALA A 501 -22.65 -17.73 -40.65
N SER A 502 -22.36 -16.51 -40.16
CA SER A 502 -23.26 -15.34 -40.34
C SER A 502 -23.09 -14.63 -41.70
N ARG A 503 -22.14 -15.05 -42.54
CA ARG A 503 -21.88 -14.49 -43.89
C ARG A 503 -22.36 -15.40 -45.00
N VAL A 504 -22.80 -16.62 -44.66
CA VAL A 504 -23.53 -17.57 -45.48
C VAL A 504 -25.01 -17.41 -45.20
#